data_cdd6728e01b3a6d1018c290402dbeae4
#
_entry.id   cdd6728e01b3a6d1018c290402dbeae4
#
_cell.length_a   1.000
_cell.length_b   1.000
_cell.length_c   1.000
_cell.angle_alpha   90.00
_cell.angle_beta   90.00
_cell.angle_gamma   90.00
#
_symmetry.space_group_name_H-M   'P 1'
#
loop_
_entity.id
_entity.type
_entity.pdbx_description
1 polymer ?
#
loop_
_entity_poly.entity_id
_entity_poly.type
_entity_poly.pdbx_seq_one_letter_code
_entity_poly.pdbx_strand_id
1 'polypeptide(L)'
;MQIVIIKEFSNIPLLDHFSESKEICLVAHPDFAAQYGLRYYLKVRQKLQQKLPCHHIDLGIACDDLPGFALEVIAAKVDRLYFLKTSPYWTQIESLCQQEGILIFNQQELSCLL
;
A
#
# COMPACT_ATOMS: atom_id res chain seq x y z
N MET A 1 -4.75 7.67 -12.36
CA MET A 1 -3.74 7.16 -11.41
C MET A 1 -3.31 5.77 -11.81
N GLN A 2 -2.01 5.52 -11.82
CA GLN A 2 -1.48 4.20 -12.11
C GLN A 2 -1.28 3.42 -10.82
N ILE A 3 -1.83 2.19 -10.75
CA ILE A 3 -1.65 1.30 -9.60
C ILE A 3 -0.62 0.25 -9.99
N VAL A 4 0.43 0.13 -9.17
CA VAL A 4 1.51 -0.82 -9.40
C VAL A 4 1.63 -1.72 -8.18
N ILE A 5 1.44 -3.02 -8.38
CA ILE A 5 1.51 -4.01 -7.31
C ILE A 5 2.92 -4.57 -7.25
N ILE A 6 3.56 -4.42 -6.08
CA ILE A 6 4.90 -4.94 -5.84
C ILE A 6 4.77 -6.34 -5.27
N LYS A 7 5.23 -7.34 -6.03
CA LYS A 7 5.17 -8.74 -5.63
C LYS A 7 6.45 -9.21 -4.95
N GLU A 8 7.60 -8.82 -5.50
CA GLU A 8 8.89 -9.22 -4.96
C GLU A 8 9.95 -8.20 -5.38
N PHE A 9 11.16 -8.37 -4.87
CA PHE A 9 12.28 -7.46 -5.10
C PHE A 9 12.54 -7.19 -6.59
N SER A 10 12.46 -8.25 -7.40
CA SER A 10 12.72 -8.16 -8.83
C SER A 10 11.63 -7.42 -9.60
N ASN A 11 10.47 -7.19 -8.96
CA ASN A 11 9.33 -6.53 -9.58
C ASN A 11 9.27 -5.04 -9.25
N ILE A 12 10.34 -4.46 -8.70
CA ILE A 12 10.40 -3.01 -8.58
C ILE A 12 10.36 -2.47 -10.00
N PRO A 13 9.31 -1.71 -10.36
CA PRO A 13 9.09 -1.36 -11.75
C PRO A 13 10.21 -0.52 -12.30
N LEU A 14 10.54 -0.74 -13.55
CA LEU A 14 11.46 0.11 -14.27
C LEU A 14 10.88 1.52 -14.36
N LEU A 15 11.73 2.51 -14.20
CA LEU A 15 11.32 3.92 -14.21
C LEU A 15 10.53 4.29 -15.45
N ASP A 16 10.80 3.64 -16.58
CA ASP A 16 10.12 3.90 -17.84
C ASP A 16 8.63 3.64 -17.79
N HIS A 17 8.19 2.72 -16.89
CA HIS A 17 6.77 2.43 -16.73
C HIS A 17 5.99 3.56 -16.06
N PHE A 18 6.67 4.51 -15.44
CA PHE A 18 6.05 5.59 -14.69
C PHE A 18 6.14 6.94 -15.39
N SER A 19 6.76 7.00 -16.56
CA SER A 19 7.03 8.26 -17.24
C SER A 19 5.76 8.99 -17.69
N GLU A 20 4.67 8.27 -17.92
CA GLU A 20 3.43 8.84 -18.46
C GLU A 20 2.44 9.28 -17.39
N SER A 21 2.48 8.72 -16.19
CA SER A 21 1.54 9.05 -15.13
C SER A 21 2.23 9.79 -14.00
N LYS A 22 1.69 10.94 -13.63
CA LYS A 22 2.21 11.74 -12.51
C LYS A 22 1.66 11.29 -11.15
N GLU A 23 0.61 10.46 -11.15
CA GLU A 23 0.03 9.92 -9.93
C GLU A 23 0.19 8.41 -9.93
N ILE A 24 0.95 7.90 -8.97
CA ILE A 24 1.29 6.48 -8.85
C ILE A 24 0.91 6.00 -7.47
N CYS A 25 0.27 4.85 -7.38
CA CYS A 25 0.04 4.16 -6.12
C CYS A 25 0.80 2.84 -6.13
N LEU A 26 1.79 2.72 -5.25
CA LEU A 26 2.50 1.46 -5.03
C LEU A 26 1.71 0.63 -4.02
N VAL A 27 1.37 -0.61 -4.36
CA VAL A 27 0.62 -1.49 -3.47
C VAL A 27 1.45 -2.72 -3.16
N ALA A 28 1.69 -2.98 -1.87
CA ALA A 28 2.37 -4.18 -1.43
C ALA A 28 1.44 -5.39 -1.63
N HIS A 29 1.94 -6.42 -2.33
CA HIS A 29 1.16 -7.61 -2.62
C HIS A 29 0.72 -8.30 -1.33
N PRO A 30 -0.53 -8.78 -1.23
CA PRO A 30 -1.05 -9.37 0.00
C PRO A 30 -0.20 -10.51 0.56
N ASP A 31 0.37 -11.36 -0.33
CA ASP A 31 1.16 -12.51 0.09
C ASP A 31 2.51 -12.13 0.71
N PHE A 32 3.00 -10.93 0.43
CA PHE A 32 4.35 -10.53 0.80
C PHE A 32 4.41 -9.33 1.74
N ALA A 33 3.31 -8.60 1.89
CA ALA A 33 3.31 -7.36 2.66
C ALA A 33 3.81 -7.56 4.09
N ALA A 34 3.29 -8.56 4.80
CA ALA A 34 3.70 -8.85 6.17
C ALA A 34 5.08 -9.53 6.22
N GLN A 35 5.43 -10.29 5.18
CA GLN A 35 6.68 -11.07 5.11
C GLN A 35 7.90 -10.17 4.98
N TYR A 36 7.86 -9.17 4.09
CA TYR A 36 8.98 -8.26 3.89
C TYR A 36 9.01 -7.12 4.90
N GLY A 37 7.87 -6.84 5.52
CA GLY A 37 7.76 -5.80 6.52
C GLY A 37 7.54 -4.41 5.94
N LEU A 38 6.96 -3.56 6.78
CA LEU A 38 6.57 -2.21 6.39
C LEU A 38 7.76 -1.34 5.97
N ARG A 39 8.89 -1.48 6.66
CA ARG A 39 10.09 -0.66 6.38
C ARG A 39 10.58 -0.82 4.95
N TYR A 40 10.47 -2.04 4.41
CA TYR A 40 10.87 -2.30 3.04
C TYR A 40 10.07 -1.44 2.05
N TYR A 41 8.76 -1.42 2.20
CA TYR A 41 7.88 -0.67 1.29
C TYR A 41 8.01 0.84 1.46
N LEU A 42 8.23 1.31 2.68
CA LEU A 42 8.50 2.72 2.93
C LEU A 42 9.78 3.17 2.22
N LYS A 43 10.82 2.33 2.24
CA LYS A 43 12.06 2.63 1.53
C LYS A 43 11.88 2.61 0.02
N VAL A 44 11.09 1.68 -0.51
CA VAL A 44 10.80 1.62 -1.94
C VAL A 44 10.12 2.91 -2.39
N ARG A 45 9.12 3.37 -1.65
CA ARG A 45 8.44 4.64 -1.96
C ARG A 45 9.43 5.81 -1.92
N GLN A 46 10.25 5.87 -0.89
CA GLN A 46 11.22 6.96 -0.73
C GLN A 46 12.20 7.02 -1.91
N LYS A 47 12.76 5.86 -2.29
CA LYS A 47 13.69 5.80 -3.41
C LYS A 47 13.05 6.20 -4.72
N LEU A 48 11.82 5.72 -4.96
CA LEU A 48 11.09 6.06 -6.18
C LEU A 48 10.76 7.56 -6.20
N GLN A 49 10.36 8.12 -5.08
CA GLN A 49 10.06 9.56 -4.99
C GLN A 49 11.28 10.41 -5.27
N GLN A 50 12.48 9.97 -4.84
CA GLN A 50 13.72 10.68 -5.14
C GLN A 50 14.05 10.67 -6.63
N LYS A 51 13.73 9.58 -7.31
CA LYS A 51 13.97 9.45 -8.76
C LYS A 51 12.90 10.14 -9.60
N LEU A 52 11.71 10.31 -9.06
CA LEU A 52 10.57 10.94 -9.74
C LEU A 52 10.02 12.08 -8.90
N PRO A 53 10.79 13.18 -8.72
CA PRO A 53 10.40 14.23 -7.77
C PRO A 53 9.14 14.99 -8.16
N CYS A 54 8.74 14.97 -9.42
CA CYS A 54 7.53 15.64 -9.88
C CYS A 54 6.29 14.75 -9.86
N HIS A 55 6.45 13.50 -9.44
CA HIS A 55 5.33 12.55 -9.37
C HIS A 55 4.79 12.49 -7.94
N HIS A 56 3.47 12.28 -7.84
CA HIS A 56 2.82 12.01 -6.56
C HIS A 56 2.77 10.49 -6.37
N ILE A 57 3.45 10.00 -5.34
CA ILE A 57 3.58 8.56 -5.11
C ILE A 57 2.94 8.20 -3.78
N ASP A 58 1.83 7.47 -3.84
CA ASP A 58 1.15 6.93 -2.69
C ASP A 58 1.64 5.51 -2.40
N LEU A 59 1.54 5.11 -1.15
CA LEU A 59 1.84 3.74 -0.73
C LEU A 59 0.59 3.10 -0.14
N GLY A 60 0.22 1.95 -0.68
CA GLY A 60 -0.86 1.12 -0.17
C GLY A 60 -0.32 -0.20 0.37
N ILE A 61 -0.81 -0.63 1.50
CA ILE A 61 -0.38 -1.89 2.13
C ILE A 61 -1.58 -2.80 2.33
N ALA A 62 -1.46 -4.03 1.85
CA ALA A 62 -2.46 -5.06 2.05
C ALA A 62 -2.18 -5.79 3.37
N CYS A 63 -3.12 -5.73 4.30
CA CYS A 63 -2.94 -6.24 5.66
C CYS A 63 -3.72 -7.53 5.94
N ASP A 64 -4.46 -8.07 4.97
CA ASP A 64 -5.36 -9.22 5.15
C ASP A 64 -6.32 -8.97 6.32
N ASP A 65 -6.41 -9.92 7.26
CA ASP A 65 -7.16 -9.77 8.49
C ASP A 65 -6.23 -9.71 9.70
N LEU A 66 -5.05 -9.14 9.52
CA LEU A 66 -4.03 -9.02 10.56
C LEU A 66 -4.13 -7.65 11.24
N PRO A 67 -4.90 -7.54 12.33
CA PRO A 67 -5.12 -6.23 12.96
C PRO A 67 -3.86 -5.63 13.56
N GLY A 68 -2.95 -6.45 14.08
CA GLY A 68 -1.68 -5.96 14.61
C GLY A 68 -0.83 -5.30 13.53
N PHE A 69 -0.74 -5.92 12.36
CA PHE A 69 -0.01 -5.36 11.24
C PHE A 69 -0.68 -4.09 10.72
N ALA A 70 -2.02 -4.08 10.66
CA ALA A 70 -2.77 -2.90 10.27
C ALA A 70 -2.48 -1.71 11.20
N LEU A 71 -2.37 -1.94 12.51
CA LEU A 71 -2.03 -0.90 13.46
C LEU A 71 -0.64 -0.32 13.20
N GLU A 72 0.34 -1.16 12.86
CA GLU A 72 1.67 -0.69 12.49
C GLU A 72 1.62 0.18 11.24
N VAL A 73 0.86 -0.24 10.24
CA VAL A 73 0.69 0.48 8.98
C VAL A 73 0.05 1.85 9.22
N ILE A 74 -0.98 1.91 10.07
CA ILE A 74 -1.65 3.15 10.44
C ILE A 74 -0.67 4.09 11.16
N ALA A 75 0.12 3.55 12.09
CA ALA A 75 1.11 4.35 12.83
C ALA A 75 2.17 4.95 11.90
N ALA A 76 2.51 4.25 10.82
CA ALA A 76 3.46 4.74 9.83
C ALA A 76 2.86 5.75 8.86
N LYS A 77 1.56 5.99 8.94
CA LYS A 77 0.83 6.98 8.12
C LYS A 77 1.01 6.76 6.62
N VAL A 78 0.81 5.54 6.19
CA VAL A 78 0.74 5.24 4.75
C VAL A 78 -0.50 5.88 4.15
N ASP A 79 -0.58 5.95 2.83
CA ASP A 79 -1.66 6.66 2.15
C ASP A 79 -2.92 5.80 2.04
N ARG A 80 -2.75 4.50 1.83
CA ARG A 80 -3.86 3.56 1.63
C ARG A 80 -3.62 2.27 2.41
N LEU A 81 -4.71 1.71 2.95
CA LEU A 81 -4.67 0.44 3.64
C LEU A 81 -5.75 -0.47 3.06
N TYR A 82 -5.38 -1.70 2.75
CA TYR A 82 -6.31 -2.71 2.26
C TYR A 82 -6.50 -3.76 3.36
N PHE A 83 -7.74 -3.98 3.76
CA PHE A 83 -8.09 -4.91 4.82
C PHE A 83 -9.28 -5.75 4.37
N LEU A 84 -9.44 -6.95 4.91
CA LEU A 84 -10.58 -7.80 4.55
C LEU A 84 -11.85 -7.28 5.22
N LYS A 85 -12.83 -6.87 4.43
CA LYS A 85 -14.10 -6.35 4.93
C LYS A 85 -14.88 -7.40 5.72
N THR A 86 -14.62 -8.68 5.46
CA THR A 86 -15.23 -9.79 6.20
C THR A 86 -14.61 -10.01 7.57
N SER A 87 -13.48 -9.33 7.88
CA SER A 87 -12.82 -9.46 9.17
C SER A 87 -13.70 -8.89 10.29
N PRO A 88 -13.73 -9.53 11.47
CA PRO A 88 -14.43 -8.95 12.63
C PRO A 88 -13.80 -7.64 13.12
N TYR A 89 -12.58 -7.32 12.68
CA TYR A 89 -11.86 -6.11 13.06
C TYR A 89 -12.06 -4.95 12.09
N TRP A 90 -12.81 -5.15 11.01
CA TRP A 90 -12.96 -4.13 9.95
C TRP A 90 -13.41 -2.77 10.51
N THR A 91 -14.46 -2.76 11.34
CA THR A 91 -15.02 -1.51 11.84
C THR A 91 -14.01 -0.73 12.68
N GLN A 92 -13.23 -1.43 13.50
CA GLN A 92 -12.20 -0.79 14.32
C GLN A 92 -11.08 -0.21 13.47
N ILE A 93 -10.61 -0.97 12.49
CA ILE A 93 -9.54 -0.53 11.59
C ILE A 93 -10.02 0.64 10.73
N GLU A 94 -11.24 0.56 10.22
CA GLU A 94 -11.84 1.65 9.43
C GLU A 94 -11.89 2.95 10.24
N SER A 95 -12.34 2.87 11.50
CA SER A 95 -12.42 4.03 12.36
C SER A 95 -11.06 4.67 12.60
N LEU A 96 -10.03 3.85 12.85
CA LEU A 96 -8.67 4.34 13.06
C LEU A 96 -8.11 4.99 11.78
N CYS A 97 -8.34 4.39 10.62
CA CYS A 97 -7.92 4.97 9.35
C CYS A 97 -8.56 6.33 9.13
N GLN A 98 -9.85 6.46 9.41
CA GLN A 98 -10.55 7.73 9.27
C GLN A 98 -9.97 8.80 10.18
N GLN A 99 -9.61 8.46 11.41
CA GLN A 99 -9.00 9.40 12.35
C GLN A 99 -7.64 9.90 11.85
N GLU A 100 -6.89 9.04 11.18
CA GLU A 100 -5.53 9.37 10.70
C GLU A 100 -5.50 9.85 9.24
N GLY A 101 -6.65 9.96 8.60
CA GLY A 101 -6.72 10.42 7.21
C GLY A 101 -6.21 9.40 6.20
N ILE A 102 -6.25 8.12 6.54
CA ILE A 102 -5.82 7.04 5.65
C ILE A 102 -7.03 6.48 4.92
N LEU A 103 -6.91 6.31 3.61
CA LEU A 103 -7.96 5.69 2.82
C LEU A 103 -7.93 4.18 3.03
N ILE A 104 -9.08 3.61 3.41
CA ILE A 104 -9.20 2.17 3.61
C ILE A 104 -10.07 1.56 2.52
N PHE A 105 -9.62 0.40 2.01
CA PHE A 105 -10.32 -0.33 0.94
C PHE A 105 -10.47 -1.79 1.33
N ASN A 106 -11.52 -2.43 0.80
CA ASN A 106 -11.68 -3.87 0.94
C ASN A 106 -10.60 -4.56 0.11
N GLN A 107 -9.79 -5.41 0.75
CA GLN A 107 -8.68 -6.09 0.08
C GLN A 107 -9.14 -6.99 -1.07
N GLN A 108 -10.36 -7.48 -1.04
CA GLN A 108 -10.91 -8.27 -2.13
C GLN A 108 -10.91 -7.49 -3.46
N GLU A 109 -10.93 -6.16 -3.41
CA GLU A 109 -10.85 -5.33 -4.61
C GLU A 109 -9.50 -5.48 -5.32
N LEU A 110 -8.43 -5.78 -4.57
CA LEU A 110 -7.12 -6.02 -5.16
C LEU A 110 -7.06 -7.29 -5.98
N SER A 111 -7.84 -8.31 -5.62
CA SER A 111 -7.83 -9.57 -6.35
C SER A 111 -8.31 -9.40 -7.79
N CYS A 112 -9.07 -8.36 -8.07
CA CYS A 112 -9.49 -8.02 -9.43
C CYS A 112 -8.34 -7.44 -10.27
N LEU A 113 -7.29 -6.94 -9.62
CA LEU A 113 -6.13 -6.34 -10.27
C LEU A 113 -4.95 -7.31 -10.37
N LEU A 114 -5.04 -8.41 -9.65
CA LEU A 114 -4.01 -9.46 -9.66
C LEU A 114 -4.28 -10.49 -10.78
#